data_c80bd0dd497b2aed71890c0af18c8ec9
#
_entry.id   c80bd0dd497b2aed71890c0af18c8ec9
#
_cell.length_a   1.000
_cell.length_b   1.000
_cell.length_c   1.000
_cell.angle_alpha   90.00
_cell.angle_beta   90.00
_cell.angle_gamma   90.00
#
_symmetry.space_group_name_H-M   'P 1'
#
loop_
_entity.id
_entity.type
_entity.pdbx_description
1 polymer ?
#
loop_
_entity_poly.entity_id
_entity_poly.type
_entity_poly.pdbx_seq_one_letter_code
_entity_poly.pdbx_strand_id
1 'polypeptide(L)'
;MQTFQADLAIVGAGGAGLRAAIAAAQANPNAKIALISKVYPMRSHTVAAEGGSAAVAQDHDSFEYHFHDTVAGGDWLCEQDVVDYFVHHCPTEMTQLELWGCPWSRRPDGSVNVRRFGGMKIERTWFAADKTGFHMLHTLFQTSLQFPQIQRFDEHFVLDILVDDGHVRGLVAMNMMEGTLVQIRANAVVMATGGAGRVYRYNTNGGIVTGDGMGMALSHGVPLRDMEFVQYHPTGLPGSGILMTEGCRGEGGILVNKNGYRYLQDYGMSPETPLGEPKNKYMELGPRDKVSQAFWHEWRKGNTISTPRGDVVYLDLRHLGEKKLHERLPFICELAKAYVGVDPVKEPIPVRPTAHYTMGGIETDQNCETRIKGLFAVGECSSVGLHGANRLGSNSLAELVVFGRLAGEQATERAATAGNGNEAAIEAQAAGVEQRLKDLVNQDGGENWAKIRDEMGLAMEEGCGIYRTPELMQKTIDKLAELQERFKRVRITDTSSVFNTDLLYTIELGHGLNVAECMAHSAMARKESRGAHQRLDEGCTERDDVNFLKHTLAFRDADGTTRLEYSDVKITTLPPAKRVYGGEADAADKAEAANKKEKANG
;
A
#
# COMPACT_ATOMS: atom_id res chain seq x y z
N MET A 1 -12.64 -25.84 -19.46
CA MET A 1 -12.76 -24.70 -18.49
C MET A 1 -14.23 -24.56 -18.09
N GLN A 2 -14.54 -24.44 -16.81
CA GLN A 2 -15.90 -24.18 -16.34
C GLN A 2 -16.20 -22.67 -16.44
N THR A 3 -17.41 -22.30 -16.89
CA THR A 3 -17.82 -20.90 -17.01
C THR A 3 -18.84 -20.55 -15.94
N PHE A 4 -18.61 -19.42 -15.24
CA PHE A 4 -19.51 -18.81 -14.28
C PHE A 4 -19.95 -17.42 -14.78
N GLN A 5 -21.25 -17.11 -14.65
CA GLN A 5 -21.82 -15.83 -15.07
C GLN A 5 -22.07 -14.95 -13.86
N ALA A 6 -21.46 -13.77 -13.84
CA ALA A 6 -21.67 -12.73 -12.85
C ALA A 6 -21.96 -11.38 -13.55
N ASP A 7 -22.53 -10.44 -12.85
CA ASP A 7 -22.64 -9.04 -13.30
C ASP A 7 -21.32 -8.31 -13.00
N LEU A 8 -20.76 -8.58 -11.81
CA LEU A 8 -19.53 -7.98 -11.29
C LEU A 8 -18.59 -9.04 -10.74
N ALA A 9 -17.30 -8.95 -11.07
CA ALA A 9 -16.23 -9.72 -10.45
C ALA A 9 -15.31 -8.80 -9.63
N ILE A 10 -14.93 -9.23 -8.43
CA ILE A 10 -14.03 -8.49 -7.53
C ILE A 10 -12.83 -9.39 -7.24
N VAL A 11 -11.64 -8.92 -7.58
CA VAL A 11 -10.38 -9.66 -7.43
C VAL A 11 -9.64 -9.18 -6.20
N GLY A 12 -9.63 -10.00 -5.16
CA GLY A 12 -9.08 -9.70 -3.85
C GLY A 12 -10.16 -9.52 -2.79
N ALA A 13 -10.06 -10.28 -1.70
CA ALA A 13 -11.00 -10.25 -0.58
C ALA A 13 -10.37 -9.65 0.69
N GLY A 14 -9.49 -8.65 0.50
CA GLY A 14 -9.02 -7.76 1.56
C GLY A 14 -10.05 -6.69 1.91
N GLY A 15 -9.66 -5.71 2.71
CA GLY A 15 -10.56 -4.65 3.16
C GLY A 15 -11.27 -3.91 2.02
N ALA A 16 -10.54 -3.56 0.96
CA ALA A 16 -11.10 -2.85 -0.21
C ALA A 16 -12.09 -3.73 -0.99
N GLY A 17 -11.71 -4.98 -1.28
CA GLY A 17 -12.58 -5.89 -2.06
C GLY A 17 -13.84 -6.29 -1.32
N LEU A 18 -13.75 -6.58 -0.02
CA LEU A 18 -14.93 -6.87 0.81
C LEU A 18 -15.87 -5.65 0.89
N ARG A 19 -15.31 -4.44 1.07
CA ARG A 19 -16.11 -3.22 1.11
C ARG A 19 -16.80 -2.95 -0.24
N ALA A 20 -16.09 -3.20 -1.36
CA ALA A 20 -16.66 -3.09 -2.70
C ALA A 20 -17.80 -4.11 -2.93
N ALA A 21 -17.60 -5.36 -2.49
CA ALA A 21 -18.63 -6.40 -2.60
C ALA A 21 -19.90 -6.05 -1.81
N ILE A 22 -19.75 -5.56 -0.58
CA ILE A 22 -20.86 -5.10 0.26
C ILE A 22 -21.58 -3.92 -0.42
N ALA A 23 -20.83 -2.91 -0.90
CA ALA A 23 -21.41 -1.75 -1.56
C ALA A 23 -22.19 -2.13 -2.84
N ALA A 24 -21.63 -3.01 -3.65
CA ALA A 24 -22.28 -3.53 -4.85
C ALA A 24 -23.58 -4.27 -4.51
N ALA A 25 -23.56 -5.12 -3.49
CA ALA A 25 -24.74 -5.86 -3.03
C ALA A 25 -25.83 -4.94 -2.47
N GLN A 26 -25.45 -3.84 -1.82
CA GLN A 26 -26.37 -2.83 -1.32
C GLN A 26 -26.96 -1.97 -2.46
N ALA A 27 -26.13 -1.63 -3.46
CA ALA A 27 -26.54 -0.83 -4.61
C ALA A 27 -27.53 -1.59 -5.53
N ASN A 28 -27.31 -2.89 -5.70
CA ASN A 28 -28.23 -3.74 -6.49
C ASN A 28 -28.43 -5.09 -5.80
N PRO A 29 -29.55 -5.28 -5.09
CA PRO A 29 -29.85 -6.54 -4.40
C PRO A 29 -29.99 -7.78 -5.31
N ASN A 30 -30.12 -7.58 -6.62
CA ASN A 30 -30.26 -8.66 -7.61
C ASN A 30 -28.94 -8.94 -8.36
N ALA A 31 -27.88 -8.17 -8.10
CA ALA A 31 -26.60 -8.36 -8.77
C ALA A 31 -25.97 -9.71 -8.40
N LYS A 32 -25.40 -10.41 -9.37
CA LYS A 32 -24.56 -11.59 -9.16
C LYS A 32 -23.12 -11.12 -9.02
N ILE A 33 -22.58 -11.22 -7.83
CA ILE A 33 -21.23 -10.74 -7.50
C ILE A 33 -20.32 -11.93 -7.27
N ALA A 34 -19.25 -12.04 -8.05
CA ALA A 34 -18.17 -13.00 -7.81
C ALA A 34 -17.05 -12.31 -7.02
N LEU A 35 -16.71 -12.82 -5.84
CA LEU A 35 -15.59 -12.35 -5.03
C LEU A 35 -14.48 -13.40 -5.05
N ILE A 36 -13.39 -13.11 -5.74
CA ILE A 36 -12.30 -14.05 -6.01
C ILE A 36 -11.09 -13.69 -5.15
N SER A 37 -10.52 -14.66 -4.47
CA SER A 37 -9.32 -14.44 -3.65
C SER A 37 -8.35 -15.60 -3.72
N LYS A 38 -7.06 -15.32 -3.89
CA LYS A 38 -6.00 -16.35 -3.89
C LYS A 38 -5.73 -16.95 -2.51
N VAL A 39 -6.25 -16.34 -1.45
CA VAL A 39 -6.23 -16.87 -0.09
C VAL A 39 -7.61 -16.75 0.54
N TYR A 40 -7.86 -17.50 1.59
CA TYR A 40 -9.05 -17.29 2.40
C TYR A 40 -9.10 -15.82 2.89
N PRO A 41 -10.25 -15.12 2.81
CA PRO A 41 -10.33 -13.67 3.04
C PRO A 41 -9.64 -13.18 4.32
N MET A 42 -9.78 -13.93 5.42
CA MET A 42 -9.17 -13.59 6.71
C MET A 42 -7.64 -13.69 6.75
N ARG A 43 -7.01 -14.20 5.68
CA ARG A 43 -5.56 -14.22 5.49
C ARG A 43 -5.05 -13.08 4.60
N SER A 44 -5.94 -12.18 4.17
CA SER A 44 -5.57 -10.97 3.42
C SER A 44 -4.65 -10.08 4.24
N HIS A 45 -3.78 -9.33 3.56
CA HIS A 45 -2.78 -8.50 4.24
C HIS A 45 -3.37 -7.39 5.13
N THR A 46 -4.61 -6.98 4.90
CA THR A 46 -5.34 -6.04 5.78
C THR A 46 -5.31 -6.50 7.25
N VAL A 47 -5.31 -7.82 7.52
CA VAL A 47 -5.24 -8.38 8.88
C VAL A 47 -4.00 -7.94 9.66
N ALA A 48 -2.90 -7.66 8.95
CA ALA A 48 -1.61 -7.29 9.53
C ALA A 48 -1.46 -5.78 9.79
N ALA A 49 -2.49 -4.98 9.50
CA ALA A 49 -2.45 -3.54 9.77
C ALA A 49 -2.83 -3.27 11.24
N GLU A 50 -1.87 -2.83 12.03
CA GLU A 50 -1.99 -2.70 13.48
C GLU A 50 -2.40 -1.29 13.90
N GLY A 51 -1.98 -0.28 13.12
CA GLY A 51 -1.96 1.13 13.53
C GLY A 51 -3.31 1.75 13.73
N GLY A 52 -4.16 1.76 12.75
CA GLY A 52 -5.47 2.40 12.79
C GLY A 52 -5.87 3.06 11.47
N SER A 53 -7.03 3.71 11.48
CA SER A 53 -7.68 4.34 10.34
C SER A 53 -7.97 5.81 10.62
N ALA A 54 -7.59 6.71 9.70
CA ALA A 54 -7.76 8.15 9.88
C ALA A 54 -9.19 8.61 9.55
N ALA A 55 -9.80 9.32 10.49
CA ALA A 55 -11.04 10.05 10.25
C ALA A 55 -11.23 11.15 11.30
N VAL A 56 -11.75 12.30 10.89
CA VAL A 56 -12.11 13.40 11.81
C VAL A 56 -13.13 12.89 12.83
N ALA A 57 -12.86 13.06 14.12
CA ALA A 57 -13.69 12.53 15.20
C ALA A 57 -13.79 13.46 16.42
N GLN A 58 -12.96 14.49 16.51
CA GLN A 58 -12.89 15.37 17.68
C GLN A 58 -13.31 16.80 17.29
N ASP A 59 -13.92 17.53 18.23
CA ASP A 59 -14.41 18.89 18.00
C ASP A 59 -13.30 19.90 17.64
N HIS A 60 -12.05 19.59 18.03
CA HIS A 60 -10.89 20.42 17.72
C HIS A 60 -10.15 20.01 16.44
N ASP A 61 -10.62 18.96 15.73
CA ASP A 61 -10.16 18.55 14.41
C ASP A 61 -11.10 19.07 13.31
N SER A 62 -10.65 19.05 12.05
CA SER A 62 -11.48 19.46 10.92
C SER A 62 -11.09 18.74 9.62
N PHE A 63 -11.98 18.76 8.62
CA PHE A 63 -11.70 18.25 7.30
C PHE A 63 -10.53 19.00 6.64
N GLU A 64 -10.42 20.31 6.86
CA GLU A 64 -9.33 21.14 6.34
C GLU A 64 -7.98 20.71 6.93
N TYR A 65 -7.93 20.34 8.21
CA TYR A 65 -6.71 19.81 8.81
C TYR A 65 -6.35 18.44 8.25
N HIS A 66 -7.32 17.54 8.08
CA HIS A 66 -7.07 16.24 7.48
C HIS A 66 -6.63 16.37 6.01
N PHE A 67 -7.29 17.25 5.25
CA PHE A 67 -6.93 17.58 3.88
C PHE A 67 -5.48 18.11 3.80
N HIS A 68 -5.17 19.13 4.59
CA HIS A 68 -3.83 19.73 4.64
C HIS A 68 -2.76 18.70 5.00
N ASP A 69 -2.98 17.90 6.05
CA ASP A 69 -2.03 16.90 6.49
C ASP A 69 -1.80 15.81 5.41
N THR A 70 -2.85 15.46 4.66
CA THR A 70 -2.75 14.48 3.57
C THR A 70 -1.97 15.04 2.39
N VAL A 71 -2.29 16.25 1.92
CA VAL A 71 -1.61 16.91 0.79
C VAL A 71 -0.14 17.23 1.13
N ALA A 72 0.11 17.83 2.29
CA ALA A 72 1.47 18.12 2.75
C ALA A 72 2.26 16.84 3.03
N GLY A 73 1.63 15.82 3.61
CA GLY A 73 2.20 14.49 3.80
C GLY A 73 2.63 13.85 2.49
N GLY A 74 1.81 13.99 1.45
CA GLY A 74 2.06 13.52 0.08
C GLY A 74 2.99 14.42 -0.75
N ASP A 75 3.55 15.45 -0.12
CA ASP A 75 4.50 16.39 -0.73
C ASP A 75 3.96 17.08 -2.00
N TRP A 76 2.68 17.46 -1.93
CA TRP A 76 1.88 18.12 -2.99
C TRP A 76 1.73 17.34 -4.31
N LEU A 77 2.01 16.05 -4.32
CA LEU A 77 1.77 15.19 -5.48
C LEU A 77 0.41 14.46 -5.40
N CYS A 78 -0.52 14.95 -4.60
CA CYS A 78 -1.86 14.40 -4.44
C CYS A 78 -2.85 15.07 -5.39
N GLU A 79 -3.78 14.29 -5.94
CA GLU A 79 -5.00 14.78 -6.58
C GLU A 79 -5.91 15.41 -5.52
N GLN A 80 -5.97 16.74 -5.46
CA GLN A 80 -6.61 17.43 -4.33
C GLN A 80 -8.13 17.25 -4.28
N ASP A 81 -8.81 17.06 -5.40
CA ASP A 81 -10.23 16.71 -5.42
C ASP A 81 -10.49 15.30 -4.87
N VAL A 82 -9.57 14.37 -5.10
CA VAL A 82 -9.60 13.03 -4.51
C VAL A 82 -9.39 13.08 -3.00
N VAL A 83 -8.44 13.91 -2.54
CA VAL A 83 -8.21 14.11 -1.10
C VAL A 83 -9.44 14.74 -0.44
N ASP A 84 -10.07 15.72 -1.09
CA ASP A 84 -11.29 16.36 -0.58
C ASP A 84 -12.44 15.34 -0.41
N TYR A 85 -12.69 14.55 -1.45
CA TYR A 85 -13.66 13.45 -1.37
C TYR A 85 -13.34 12.49 -0.22
N PHE A 86 -12.07 12.08 -0.11
CA PHE A 86 -11.62 11.12 0.89
C PHE A 86 -11.87 11.61 2.32
N VAL A 87 -11.41 12.82 2.67
CA VAL A 87 -11.51 13.32 4.05
C VAL A 87 -12.96 13.51 4.51
N HIS A 88 -13.86 13.89 3.59
CA HIS A 88 -15.27 14.06 3.90
C HIS A 88 -16.02 12.73 4.09
N HIS A 89 -15.56 11.63 3.45
CA HIS A 89 -16.23 10.33 3.54
C HIS A 89 -15.64 9.42 4.63
N CYS A 90 -14.41 9.66 5.12
CA CYS A 90 -13.80 8.84 6.17
C CYS A 90 -14.66 8.68 7.42
N PRO A 91 -15.24 9.73 8.04
CA PRO A 91 -16.04 9.57 9.26
C PRO A 91 -17.28 8.70 9.05
N THR A 92 -17.93 8.82 7.90
CA THR A 92 -19.08 7.99 7.54
C THR A 92 -18.71 6.51 7.48
N GLU A 93 -17.58 6.17 6.86
CA GLU A 93 -17.13 4.79 6.77
C GLU A 93 -16.69 4.23 8.14
N MET A 94 -16.04 5.03 8.98
CA MET A 94 -15.68 4.60 10.34
C MET A 94 -16.91 4.32 11.19
N THR A 95 -17.92 5.17 11.10
CA THR A 95 -19.20 4.98 11.77
C THR A 95 -19.94 3.76 11.22
N GLN A 96 -19.91 3.54 9.91
CA GLN A 96 -20.52 2.36 9.30
C GLN A 96 -19.86 1.05 9.78
N LEU A 97 -18.54 1.03 9.88
CA LEU A 97 -17.83 -0.12 10.46
C LEU A 97 -18.22 -0.37 11.92
N GLU A 98 -18.41 0.69 12.71
CA GLU A 98 -18.91 0.58 14.06
C GLU A 98 -20.29 -0.06 14.12
N LEU A 99 -21.22 0.41 13.28
CA LEU A 99 -22.57 -0.15 13.17
C LEU A 99 -22.57 -1.63 12.74
N TRP A 100 -21.55 -2.06 12.02
CA TRP A 100 -21.35 -3.47 11.66
C TRP A 100 -20.61 -4.28 12.73
N GLY A 101 -20.18 -3.64 13.85
CA GLY A 101 -19.60 -4.30 15.01
C GLY A 101 -18.08 -4.19 15.14
N CYS A 102 -17.42 -3.26 14.42
CA CYS A 102 -16.00 -3.00 14.65
C CYS A 102 -15.77 -2.42 16.05
N PRO A 103 -14.96 -3.05 16.92
CA PRO A 103 -14.83 -2.68 18.33
C PRO A 103 -13.81 -1.55 18.51
N TRP A 104 -14.12 -0.35 18.04
CA TRP A 104 -13.25 0.81 18.22
C TRP A 104 -12.95 1.07 19.69
N SER A 105 -11.72 1.38 20.01
CA SER A 105 -11.31 1.76 21.36
C SER A 105 -12.04 3.02 21.83
N ARG A 106 -12.47 3.03 23.12
CA ARG A 106 -13.29 4.10 23.71
C ARG A 106 -12.58 4.83 24.83
N ARG A 107 -12.94 6.10 25.01
CA ARG A 107 -12.64 6.86 26.20
C ARG A 107 -13.59 6.46 27.35
N PRO A 108 -13.28 6.84 28.60
CA PRO A 108 -14.18 6.56 29.74
C PRO A 108 -15.59 7.14 29.60
N ASP A 109 -15.75 8.22 28.86
CA ASP A 109 -17.05 8.86 28.56
C ASP A 109 -17.86 8.17 27.45
N GLY A 110 -17.30 7.10 26.85
CA GLY A 110 -17.92 6.34 25.77
C GLY A 110 -17.64 6.90 24.37
N SER A 111 -17.00 8.05 24.23
CA SER A 111 -16.59 8.58 22.94
C SER A 111 -15.46 7.77 22.31
N VAL A 112 -15.34 7.83 20.98
CA VAL A 112 -14.25 7.15 20.26
C VAL A 112 -12.90 7.70 20.71
N ASN A 113 -11.99 6.79 21.03
CA ASN A 113 -10.62 7.14 21.31
C ASN A 113 -9.81 7.20 20.02
N VAL A 114 -8.98 8.22 19.89
CA VAL A 114 -8.05 8.39 18.77
C VAL A 114 -6.62 8.50 19.29
N ARG A 115 -5.65 8.13 18.44
CA ARG A 115 -4.23 8.23 18.79
C ARG A 115 -3.45 9.03 17.77
N ARG A 116 -2.27 9.47 18.17
CA ARG A 116 -1.37 10.30 17.38
C ARG A 116 -0.57 9.44 16.41
N PHE A 117 -0.48 9.92 15.17
CA PHE A 117 0.42 9.38 14.15
C PHE A 117 1.28 10.48 13.53
N GLY A 118 2.40 10.07 12.93
CA GLY A 118 3.38 10.98 12.35
C GLY A 118 2.84 11.83 11.20
N GLY A 119 3.26 13.09 11.18
CA GLY A 119 2.87 14.04 10.15
C GLY A 119 1.50 14.68 10.30
N MET A 120 0.68 14.26 11.25
CA MET A 120 -0.64 14.84 11.51
C MET A 120 -0.53 16.10 12.39
N LYS A 121 -1.40 17.09 12.13
CA LYS A 121 -1.57 18.25 12.99
C LYS A 121 -2.35 17.92 14.26
N ILE A 122 -3.42 17.13 14.10
CA ILE A 122 -4.35 16.68 15.16
C ILE A 122 -4.42 15.16 15.16
N GLU A 123 -4.60 14.56 16.32
CA GLU A 123 -4.88 13.12 16.44
C GLU A 123 -6.26 12.79 15.87
N ARG A 124 -6.30 11.87 14.90
CA ARG A 124 -7.53 11.39 14.26
C ARG A 124 -7.52 9.90 13.91
N THR A 125 -6.55 9.16 14.41
CA THR A 125 -6.45 7.73 14.10
C THR A 125 -7.34 6.92 15.00
N TRP A 126 -8.47 6.44 14.46
CA TRP A 126 -9.33 5.44 15.10
C TRP A 126 -8.59 4.12 15.18
N PHE A 127 -8.73 3.39 16.27
CA PHE A 127 -8.01 2.14 16.47
C PHE A 127 -8.79 1.16 17.34
N ALA A 128 -8.46 -0.11 17.20
CA ALA A 128 -8.93 -1.20 18.05
C ALA A 128 -7.71 -1.90 18.66
N ALA A 129 -7.27 -1.43 19.82
CA ALA A 129 -6.01 -1.77 20.46
C ALA A 129 -4.82 -1.66 19.47
N ASP A 130 -4.06 -2.74 19.28
CA ASP A 130 -2.97 -2.85 18.29
C ASP A 130 -3.27 -3.88 17.18
N LYS A 131 -4.57 -4.16 16.93
CA LYS A 131 -5.07 -5.11 15.91
C LYS A 131 -6.18 -4.51 15.05
N THR A 132 -6.06 -3.25 14.66
CA THR A 132 -7.13 -2.52 13.98
C THR A 132 -7.54 -3.19 12.67
N GLY A 133 -6.59 -3.54 11.79
CA GLY A 133 -6.89 -4.18 10.52
C GLY A 133 -7.54 -5.56 10.67
N PHE A 134 -7.14 -6.32 11.70
CA PHE A 134 -7.79 -7.59 12.03
C PHE A 134 -9.28 -7.39 12.33
N HIS A 135 -9.63 -6.43 13.18
CA HIS A 135 -11.02 -6.17 13.54
C HIS A 135 -11.82 -5.60 12.36
N MET A 136 -11.24 -4.67 11.59
CA MET A 136 -11.89 -4.15 10.38
C MET A 136 -12.16 -5.26 9.36
N LEU A 137 -11.17 -6.12 9.09
CA LEU A 137 -11.32 -7.21 8.13
C LEU A 137 -12.38 -8.23 8.59
N HIS A 138 -12.38 -8.61 9.87
CA HIS A 138 -13.42 -9.47 10.45
C HIS A 138 -14.81 -8.87 10.31
N THR A 139 -14.96 -7.59 10.63
CA THR A 139 -16.24 -6.88 10.51
C THR A 139 -16.74 -6.90 9.07
N LEU A 140 -15.88 -6.55 8.11
CA LEU A 140 -16.24 -6.57 6.69
C LEU A 140 -16.57 -7.98 6.19
N PHE A 141 -15.78 -8.97 6.60
CA PHE A 141 -16.01 -10.37 6.20
C PHE A 141 -17.36 -10.87 6.72
N GLN A 142 -17.64 -10.72 8.02
CA GLN A 142 -18.91 -11.13 8.61
C GLN A 142 -20.11 -10.40 8.00
N THR A 143 -19.96 -9.10 7.74
CA THR A 143 -21.00 -8.31 7.07
C THR A 143 -21.28 -8.83 5.67
N SER A 144 -20.23 -9.20 4.90
CA SER A 144 -20.37 -9.73 3.56
C SER A 144 -21.20 -11.04 3.50
N LEU A 145 -21.19 -11.83 4.56
CA LEU A 145 -21.96 -13.08 4.67
C LEU A 145 -23.48 -12.86 4.75
N GLN A 146 -23.93 -11.62 5.05
CA GLN A 146 -25.34 -11.27 5.08
C GLN A 146 -25.92 -11.09 3.68
N PHE A 147 -25.08 -11.04 2.64
CA PHE A 147 -25.47 -10.81 1.25
C PHE A 147 -25.33 -12.09 0.41
N PRO A 148 -26.44 -12.85 0.20
CA PRO A 148 -26.39 -14.13 -0.51
C PRO A 148 -26.01 -13.99 -2.00
N GLN A 149 -26.11 -12.79 -2.57
CA GLN A 149 -25.71 -12.49 -3.94
C GLN A 149 -24.18 -12.41 -4.14
N ILE A 150 -23.39 -12.38 -3.03
CA ILE A 150 -21.94 -12.46 -3.10
C ILE A 150 -21.52 -13.93 -3.08
N GLN A 151 -21.12 -14.44 -4.25
CA GLN A 151 -20.52 -15.77 -4.36
C GLN A 151 -19.00 -15.68 -4.22
N ARG A 152 -18.43 -16.37 -3.24
CA ARG A 152 -16.99 -16.40 -3.01
C ARG A 152 -16.33 -17.53 -3.79
N PHE A 153 -15.16 -17.19 -4.32
CA PHE A 153 -14.20 -18.10 -4.94
C PHE A 153 -12.89 -18.01 -4.14
N ASP A 154 -12.88 -18.65 -2.98
CA ASP A 154 -11.70 -18.69 -2.11
C ASP A 154 -10.64 -19.60 -2.71
N GLU A 155 -9.35 -19.28 -2.53
CA GLU A 155 -8.22 -20.02 -3.08
C GLU A 155 -8.29 -20.20 -4.60
N HIS A 156 -8.75 -19.14 -5.28
CA HIS A 156 -8.73 -19.02 -6.73
C HIS A 156 -7.73 -17.93 -7.12
N PHE A 157 -6.74 -18.31 -7.92
CA PHE A 157 -5.72 -17.39 -8.43
C PHE A 157 -6.12 -16.86 -9.79
N VAL A 158 -6.32 -15.55 -9.92
CA VAL A 158 -6.66 -14.93 -11.20
C VAL A 158 -5.41 -14.89 -12.08
N LEU A 159 -5.53 -15.47 -13.26
CA LEU A 159 -4.45 -15.60 -14.25
C LEU A 159 -4.42 -14.41 -15.21
N ASP A 160 -5.60 -13.94 -15.64
CA ASP A 160 -5.72 -12.82 -16.56
C ASP A 160 -7.16 -12.29 -16.61
N ILE A 161 -7.32 -11.03 -17.03
CA ILE A 161 -8.61 -10.44 -17.37
C ILE A 161 -8.92 -10.63 -18.86
N LEU A 162 -10.20 -10.59 -19.21
CA LEU A 162 -10.67 -10.68 -20.58
C LEU A 162 -11.17 -9.31 -21.03
N VAL A 163 -10.66 -8.81 -22.15
CA VAL A 163 -10.97 -7.46 -22.66
C VAL A 163 -11.38 -7.55 -24.13
N ASP A 164 -12.49 -6.92 -24.48
CA ASP A 164 -12.98 -6.84 -25.85
C ASP A 164 -13.40 -5.40 -26.15
N ASP A 165 -12.86 -4.85 -27.24
CA ASP A 165 -13.13 -3.48 -27.70
C ASP A 165 -12.99 -2.42 -26.58
N GLY A 166 -11.90 -2.50 -25.80
CA GLY A 166 -11.62 -1.56 -24.70
C GLY A 166 -12.53 -1.71 -23.46
N HIS A 167 -13.33 -2.78 -23.37
CA HIS A 167 -14.19 -3.09 -22.23
C HIS A 167 -13.79 -4.41 -21.58
N VAL A 168 -13.78 -4.46 -20.24
CA VAL A 168 -13.57 -5.72 -19.53
C VAL A 168 -14.80 -6.63 -19.70
N ARG A 169 -14.57 -7.95 -19.87
CA ARG A 169 -15.60 -8.96 -20.10
C ARG A 169 -15.52 -10.13 -19.12
N GLY A 170 -14.68 -10.04 -18.15
CA GLY A 170 -14.47 -11.08 -17.15
C GLY A 170 -13.01 -11.40 -16.93
N LEU A 171 -12.74 -12.60 -16.48
CA LEU A 171 -11.40 -13.07 -16.13
C LEU A 171 -11.31 -14.60 -16.20
N VAL A 172 -10.08 -15.11 -16.18
CA VAL A 172 -9.77 -16.53 -15.99
C VAL A 172 -9.05 -16.71 -14.66
N ALA A 173 -9.50 -17.63 -13.85
CA ALA A 173 -8.90 -17.98 -12.57
C ALA A 173 -8.58 -19.49 -12.51
N MET A 174 -7.58 -19.85 -11.73
CA MET A 174 -7.26 -21.22 -11.39
C MET A 174 -7.79 -21.54 -9.99
N ASN A 175 -8.64 -22.55 -9.88
CA ASN A 175 -8.98 -23.18 -8.61
C ASN A 175 -7.76 -23.93 -8.09
N MET A 176 -7.11 -23.41 -7.05
CA MET A 176 -5.85 -23.97 -6.56
C MET A 176 -6.04 -25.33 -5.88
N MET A 177 -7.23 -25.59 -5.31
CA MET A 177 -7.54 -26.87 -4.64
C MET A 177 -7.68 -28.04 -5.63
N GLU A 178 -8.11 -27.75 -6.87
CA GLU A 178 -8.37 -28.77 -7.90
C GLU A 178 -7.39 -28.69 -9.07
N GLY A 179 -6.71 -27.55 -9.24
CA GLY A 179 -5.88 -27.29 -10.42
C GLY A 179 -6.67 -27.05 -11.70
N THR A 180 -7.98 -26.81 -11.59
CA THR A 180 -8.88 -26.58 -12.72
C THR A 180 -9.03 -25.08 -13.03
N LEU A 181 -9.34 -24.74 -14.28
CA LEU A 181 -9.57 -23.37 -14.70
C LEU A 181 -11.06 -23.03 -14.68
N VAL A 182 -11.35 -21.82 -14.21
CA VAL A 182 -12.69 -21.22 -14.19
C VAL A 182 -12.64 -19.90 -14.95
N GLN A 183 -13.54 -19.75 -15.91
CA GLN A 183 -13.81 -18.49 -16.59
C GLN A 183 -14.96 -17.79 -15.86
N ILE A 184 -14.74 -16.58 -15.36
CA ILE A 184 -15.79 -15.75 -14.76
C ILE A 184 -16.11 -14.66 -15.76
N ARG A 185 -17.31 -14.72 -16.33
CA ARG A 185 -17.83 -13.70 -17.24
C ARG A 185 -18.45 -12.59 -16.39
N ALA A 186 -18.04 -11.36 -16.63
CA ALA A 186 -18.55 -10.21 -15.91
C ALA A 186 -18.41 -8.93 -16.75
N ASN A 187 -19.38 -8.02 -16.64
CA ASN A 187 -19.38 -6.75 -17.36
C ASN A 187 -18.63 -5.63 -16.62
N ALA A 188 -18.25 -5.86 -15.37
CA ALA A 188 -17.32 -5.02 -14.63
C ALA A 188 -16.41 -5.88 -13.75
N VAL A 189 -15.18 -5.42 -13.55
CA VAL A 189 -14.18 -6.07 -12.70
C VAL A 189 -13.54 -5.02 -11.79
N VAL A 190 -13.47 -5.30 -10.50
CA VAL A 190 -12.76 -4.47 -9.52
C VAL A 190 -11.50 -5.18 -9.07
N MET A 191 -10.34 -4.58 -9.34
CA MET A 191 -9.05 -5.06 -8.86
C MET A 191 -8.81 -4.51 -7.44
N ALA A 192 -8.68 -5.40 -6.46
CA ALA A 192 -8.41 -5.08 -5.05
C ALA A 192 -7.29 -5.98 -4.50
N THR A 193 -6.24 -6.15 -5.31
CA THR A 193 -5.22 -7.20 -5.15
C THR A 193 -4.09 -6.86 -4.19
N GLY A 194 -4.09 -5.65 -3.60
CA GLY A 194 -3.04 -5.18 -2.71
C GLY A 194 -1.79 -4.69 -3.46
N GLY A 195 -0.78 -4.27 -2.72
CA GLY A 195 0.43 -3.65 -3.25
C GLY A 195 1.45 -4.61 -3.85
N ALA A 196 2.68 -4.13 -3.99
CA ALA A 196 3.80 -4.84 -4.61
C ALA A 196 5.04 -4.93 -3.71
N GLY A 197 4.89 -4.90 -2.38
CA GLY A 197 6.03 -4.87 -1.45
C GLY A 197 6.99 -6.04 -1.59
N ARG A 198 6.54 -7.19 -2.11
CA ARG A 198 7.36 -8.40 -2.31
C ARG A 198 8.39 -8.28 -3.44
N VAL A 199 8.40 -7.18 -4.19
CA VAL A 199 9.52 -6.88 -5.12
C VAL A 199 10.78 -6.43 -4.37
N TYR A 200 10.67 -6.07 -3.08
CA TYR A 200 11.80 -5.77 -2.19
C TYR A 200 12.15 -6.97 -1.32
N ARG A 201 13.44 -7.14 -1.02
CA ARG A 201 13.92 -8.22 -0.15
C ARG A 201 13.38 -8.10 1.27
N TYR A 202 13.51 -6.91 1.86
CA TYR A 202 13.05 -6.62 3.21
C TYR A 202 11.80 -5.75 3.17
N ASN A 203 10.67 -6.34 3.53
CA ASN A 203 9.39 -5.66 3.50
C ASN A 203 8.50 -6.14 4.64
N THR A 204 7.52 -5.30 5.01
CA THR A 204 6.54 -5.63 6.07
C THR A 204 5.38 -6.48 5.54
N ASN A 205 5.34 -6.77 4.24
CA ASN A 205 4.19 -7.33 3.56
C ASN A 205 4.13 -8.85 3.67
N GLY A 206 2.93 -9.38 3.75
CA GLY A 206 2.68 -10.81 3.62
C GLY A 206 3.14 -11.37 2.27
N GLY A 207 3.38 -12.69 2.21
CA GLY A 207 3.85 -13.37 1.00
C GLY A 207 2.96 -13.21 -0.23
N ILE A 208 1.72 -12.78 -0.02
CA ILE A 208 0.70 -12.60 -1.05
C ILE A 208 0.71 -11.22 -1.74
N VAL A 209 1.50 -10.27 -1.27
CA VAL A 209 1.53 -8.87 -1.76
C VAL A 209 2.59 -8.75 -2.86
N THR A 210 2.30 -9.31 -4.03
CA THR A 210 3.27 -9.59 -5.09
C THR A 210 3.17 -8.68 -6.31
N GLY A 211 2.18 -7.77 -6.36
CA GLY A 211 1.95 -6.88 -7.49
C GLY A 211 1.32 -7.57 -8.71
N ASP A 212 0.76 -8.76 -8.54
CA ASP A 212 0.16 -9.55 -9.62
C ASP A 212 -0.97 -8.80 -10.34
N GLY A 213 -1.88 -8.16 -9.61
CA GLY A 213 -2.93 -7.35 -10.23
C GLY A 213 -2.40 -6.12 -10.98
N MET A 214 -1.34 -5.48 -10.47
CA MET A 214 -0.68 -4.37 -11.17
C MET A 214 -0.04 -4.86 -12.48
N GLY A 215 0.71 -5.95 -12.44
CA GLY A 215 1.33 -6.56 -13.62
C GLY A 215 0.30 -7.02 -14.65
N MET A 216 -0.85 -7.53 -14.20
CA MET A 216 -1.96 -7.93 -15.06
C MET A 216 -2.58 -6.71 -15.79
N ALA A 217 -2.92 -5.64 -15.09
CA ALA A 217 -3.45 -4.43 -15.69
C ALA A 217 -2.45 -3.80 -16.68
N LEU A 218 -1.17 -3.80 -16.31
CA LEU A 218 -0.08 -3.31 -17.15
C LEU A 218 0.02 -4.08 -18.48
N SER A 219 -0.17 -5.40 -18.47
CA SER A 219 -0.13 -6.24 -19.68
C SER A 219 -1.29 -5.96 -20.65
N HIS A 220 -2.36 -5.33 -20.16
CA HIS A 220 -3.49 -4.86 -20.96
C HIS A 220 -3.42 -3.37 -21.33
N GLY A 221 -2.25 -2.74 -21.17
CA GLY A 221 -2.01 -1.35 -21.58
C GLY A 221 -2.53 -0.28 -20.59
N VAL A 222 -2.94 -0.68 -19.39
CA VAL A 222 -3.24 0.28 -18.32
C VAL A 222 -1.92 0.68 -17.64
N PRO A 223 -1.55 1.97 -17.61
CA PRO A 223 -0.30 2.37 -17.00
C PRO A 223 -0.33 2.24 -15.48
N LEU A 224 0.84 2.08 -14.89
CA LEU A 224 1.06 2.23 -13.47
C LEU A 224 1.50 3.66 -13.17
N ARG A 225 0.79 4.33 -12.23
CA ARG A 225 1.07 5.71 -11.83
C ARG A 225 1.98 5.74 -10.62
N ASP A 226 3.01 6.61 -10.62
CA ASP A 226 3.82 7.01 -9.46
C ASP A 226 4.57 5.85 -8.78
N MET A 227 5.06 4.89 -9.56
CA MET A 227 5.68 3.66 -9.06
C MET A 227 7.03 3.88 -8.38
N GLU A 228 7.70 5.02 -8.57
CA GLU A 228 8.93 5.40 -7.88
C GLU A 228 8.75 5.65 -6.38
N PHE A 229 7.51 5.85 -5.91
CA PHE A 229 7.21 6.16 -4.51
C PHE A 229 6.82 4.91 -3.73
N VAL A 230 7.78 4.38 -3.00
CA VAL A 230 7.60 3.28 -2.06
C VAL A 230 7.98 3.76 -0.66
N GLN A 231 7.02 3.73 0.25
CA GLN A 231 7.21 4.17 1.63
C GLN A 231 7.96 3.10 2.43
N TYR A 232 9.03 3.52 3.10
CA TYR A 232 9.67 2.72 4.13
C TYR A 232 9.03 3.00 5.49
N HIS A 233 8.71 1.93 6.22
CA HIS A 233 8.33 2.06 7.64
C HIS A 233 9.57 2.04 8.50
N PRO A 234 9.75 3.00 9.43
CA PRO A 234 11.00 3.12 10.19
C PRO A 234 11.32 1.93 11.09
N THR A 235 10.31 1.17 11.50
CA THR A 235 10.40 0.17 12.56
C THR A 235 9.88 -1.20 12.12
N GLY A 236 10.64 -1.89 11.23
CA GLY A 236 10.48 -3.31 10.91
C GLY A 236 11.48 -4.16 11.70
N LEU A 237 11.11 -5.40 12.01
CA LEU A 237 12.02 -6.36 12.66
C LEU A 237 13.10 -6.84 11.69
N PRO A 238 14.36 -6.97 12.11
CA PRO A 238 15.44 -7.44 11.25
C PRO A 238 15.20 -8.88 10.79
N GLY A 239 15.44 -9.13 9.51
CA GLY A 239 15.32 -10.44 8.87
C GLY A 239 13.90 -10.81 8.44
N SER A 240 12.90 -10.68 9.30
CA SER A 240 11.50 -11.00 8.96
C SER A 240 10.78 -9.85 8.26
N GLY A 241 11.16 -8.60 8.52
CA GLY A 241 10.46 -7.41 8.07
C GLY A 241 9.15 -7.12 8.82
N ILE A 242 8.78 -7.94 9.81
CA ILE A 242 7.52 -7.77 10.54
C ILE A 242 7.42 -6.37 11.15
N LEU A 243 6.26 -5.76 10.99
CA LEU A 243 5.99 -4.40 11.42
C LEU A 243 5.99 -4.28 12.96
N MET A 244 6.77 -3.34 13.48
CA MET A 244 6.54 -2.77 14.80
C MET A 244 5.76 -1.47 14.60
N THR A 245 4.48 -1.51 14.87
CA THR A 245 3.53 -0.44 14.48
C THR A 245 3.97 0.95 14.92
N GLU A 246 3.58 1.97 14.16
CA GLU A 246 3.73 3.36 14.55
C GLU A 246 3.00 3.67 15.88
N GLY A 247 1.99 2.86 16.23
CA GLY A 247 1.33 2.91 17.53
C GLY A 247 2.30 2.86 18.71
N CYS A 248 3.42 2.13 18.60
CA CYS A 248 4.48 2.11 19.64
C CYS A 248 5.02 3.51 19.93
N ARG A 249 5.29 4.28 18.86
CA ARG A 249 5.79 5.64 18.95
C ARG A 249 4.67 6.62 19.36
N GLY A 250 3.44 6.37 18.91
CA GLY A 250 2.23 7.09 19.33
C GLY A 250 1.91 6.94 20.81
N GLU A 251 2.25 5.81 21.43
CA GLU A 251 2.13 5.59 22.87
C GLU A 251 3.31 6.15 23.68
N GLY A 252 4.35 6.65 23.02
CA GLY A 252 5.50 7.30 23.63
C GLY A 252 6.83 6.57 23.54
N GLY A 253 6.91 5.49 22.73
CA GLY A 253 8.16 4.79 22.44
C GLY A 253 9.16 5.69 21.71
N ILE A 254 10.46 5.50 21.96
CA ILE A 254 11.54 6.31 21.41
C ILE A 254 12.51 5.47 20.57
N LEU A 255 13.20 6.13 19.62
CA LEU A 255 14.25 5.53 18.80
C LEU A 255 15.62 5.98 19.28
N VAL A 256 16.48 5.00 19.60
CA VAL A 256 17.84 5.26 20.07
C VAL A 256 18.86 4.49 19.23
N ASN A 257 20.02 5.12 18.96
CA ASN A 257 21.13 4.50 18.26
C ASN A 257 21.96 3.57 19.18
N LYS A 258 23.08 3.02 18.70
CA LYS A 258 23.93 2.10 19.45
C LYS A 258 24.48 2.67 20.77
N ASN A 259 24.52 3.99 20.90
CA ASN A 259 25.03 4.69 22.08
C ASN A 259 23.91 5.02 23.09
N GLY A 260 22.66 4.57 22.83
CA GLY A 260 21.50 4.95 23.63
C GLY A 260 21.02 6.39 23.40
N TYR A 261 21.55 7.06 22.36
CA TYR A 261 21.21 8.44 22.05
C TYR A 261 19.95 8.52 21.17
N ARG A 262 19.03 9.40 21.54
CA ARG A 262 17.76 9.66 20.84
C ARG A 262 18.03 10.55 19.62
N TYR A 263 18.48 9.93 18.53
CA TYR A 263 19.16 10.57 17.40
C TYR A 263 18.27 11.44 16.50
N LEU A 264 16.94 11.28 16.53
CA LEU A 264 16.06 12.01 15.63
C LEU A 264 16.12 13.53 15.80
N GLN A 265 16.48 14.02 16.99
CA GLN A 265 16.66 15.44 17.27
C GLN A 265 17.74 16.10 16.39
N ASP A 266 18.68 15.34 15.86
CA ASP A 266 19.75 15.86 15.00
C ASP A 266 19.35 15.98 13.51
N TYR A 267 18.12 15.57 13.17
CA TYR A 267 17.63 15.48 11.79
C TYR A 267 16.41 16.38 11.53
N GLY A 268 16.32 17.52 12.18
CA GLY A 268 15.27 18.53 11.95
C GLY A 268 13.90 18.17 12.51
N MET A 269 13.80 17.11 13.31
CA MET A 269 12.57 16.71 14.01
C MET A 269 12.50 17.25 15.45
N SER A 270 13.15 18.39 15.67
CA SER A 270 13.19 19.16 16.92
C SER A 270 11.91 20.03 17.06
N PRO A 271 11.51 20.44 18.27
CA PRO A 271 12.21 20.20 19.53
C PRO A 271 12.04 18.78 20.06
N GLU A 272 12.92 18.37 20.99
CA GLU A 272 12.79 17.12 21.70
C GLU A 272 11.48 17.09 22.51
N THR A 273 10.77 15.98 22.44
CA THR A 273 9.57 15.74 23.25
C THR A 273 9.96 15.05 24.56
N PRO A 274 9.24 15.30 25.68
CA PRO A 274 9.43 14.53 26.90
C PRO A 274 9.22 13.03 26.69
N LEU A 275 9.90 12.20 27.47
CA LEU A 275 9.71 10.75 27.43
C LEU A 275 8.26 10.38 27.76
N GLY A 276 7.66 9.54 26.92
CA GLY A 276 6.29 9.08 27.09
C GLY A 276 5.21 10.10 26.72
N GLU A 277 5.57 11.30 26.29
CA GLU A 277 4.66 12.37 25.88
C GLU A 277 4.89 12.77 24.42
N PRO A 278 4.51 11.92 23.45
CA PRO A 278 4.74 12.20 22.04
C PRO A 278 3.87 13.37 21.56
N LYS A 279 4.42 14.16 20.64
CA LYS A 279 3.67 15.22 19.94
C LYS A 279 3.68 14.91 18.44
N ASN A 280 2.54 15.11 17.80
CA ASN A 280 2.44 14.99 16.34
C ASN A 280 3.47 15.89 15.66
N LYS A 281 4.04 15.44 14.55
CA LYS A 281 5.08 16.12 13.73
C LYS A 281 6.47 16.23 14.38
N TYR A 282 6.68 15.73 15.58
CA TYR A 282 7.96 15.85 16.28
C TYR A 282 8.59 14.49 16.55
N MET A 283 9.92 14.46 16.55
CA MET A 283 10.76 13.33 16.94
C MET A 283 10.27 12.02 16.30
N GLU A 284 9.93 11.03 17.09
CA GLU A 284 9.46 9.72 16.62
C GLU A 284 8.14 9.78 15.85
N LEU A 285 7.37 10.85 15.97
CA LEU A 285 6.17 11.13 15.17
C LEU A 285 6.42 12.10 14.01
N GLY A 286 7.67 12.31 13.63
CA GLY A 286 8.01 12.87 12.34
C GLY A 286 7.49 11.97 11.19
N PRO A 287 7.39 12.49 9.95
CA PRO A 287 6.97 11.71 8.80
C PRO A 287 7.86 10.49 8.58
N ARG A 288 7.26 9.39 8.13
CA ARG A 288 7.94 8.09 7.97
C ARG A 288 9.16 8.15 7.07
N ASP A 289 9.09 8.90 5.98
CA ASP A 289 10.22 9.13 5.08
C ASP A 289 11.39 9.80 5.82
N LYS A 290 11.14 10.86 6.60
CA LYS A 290 12.18 11.57 7.36
C LYS A 290 12.79 10.70 8.47
N VAL A 291 11.98 9.95 9.20
CA VAL A 291 12.48 9.02 10.23
C VAL A 291 13.33 7.91 9.62
N SER A 292 12.94 7.38 8.46
CA SER A 292 13.72 6.38 7.73
C SER A 292 15.02 6.95 7.15
N GLN A 293 15.00 8.18 6.65
CA GLN A 293 16.20 8.90 6.20
C GLN A 293 17.20 9.14 7.34
N ALA A 294 16.70 9.50 8.53
CA ALA A 294 17.55 9.67 9.72
C ALA A 294 18.29 8.38 10.09
N PHE A 295 17.63 7.22 10.02
CA PHE A 295 18.29 5.92 10.20
C PHE A 295 19.43 5.72 9.19
N TRP A 296 19.20 6.03 7.91
CA TRP A 296 20.22 5.89 6.88
C TRP A 296 21.46 6.75 7.17
N HIS A 297 21.27 7.97 7.66
CA HIS A 297 22.39 8.83 8.08
C HIS A 297 23.12 8.27 9.29
N GLU A 298 22.41 7.73 10.29
CA GLU A 298 23.04 7.05 11.44
C GLU A 298 23.83 5.82 11.01
N TRP A 299 23.31 5.05 10.06
CA TRP A 299 24.03 3.94 9.45
C TRP A 299 25.32 4.39 8.77
N ARG A 300 25.28 5.45 7.97
CA ARG A 300 26.46 6.02 7.30
C ARG A 300 27.50 6.56 8.29
N LYS A 301 27.09 7.06 9.43
CA LYS A 301 27.98 7.51 10.52
C LYS A 301 28.52 6.35 11.36
N GLY A 302 28.08 5.11 11.14
CA GLY A 302 28.44 3.94 11.94
C GLY A 302 27.82 3.93 13.33
N ASN A 303 26.69 4.58 13.54
CA ASN A 303 25.97 4.66 14.83
C ASN A 303 24.88 3.59 14.98
N THR A 304 24.77 2.68 14.03
CA THR A 304 23.87 1.51 14.09
C THR A 304 24.55 0.31 14.71
N ILE A 305 23.79 -0.71 15.07
CA ILE A 305 24.28 -1.99 15.58
C ILE A 305 24.23 -2.98 14.42
N SER A 306 25.40 -3.53 14.06
CA SER A 306 25.48 -4.56 13.01
C SER A 306 25.00 -5.91 13.54
N THR A 307 24.09 -6.54 12.83
CA THR A 307 23.59 -7.89 13.11
C THR A 307 23.71 -8.76 11.85
N PRO A 308 23.67 -10.10 11.97
CA PRO A 308 23.63 -10.99 10.80
C PRO A 308 22.43 -10.76 9.88
N ARG A 309 21.42 -10.05 10.36
CA ARG A 309 20.16 -9.72 9.63
C ARG A 309 20.11 -8.26 9.18
N GLY A 310 21.24 -7.55 9.18
CA GLY A 310 21.41 -6.14 8.81
C GLY A 310 21.54 -5.22 10.00
N ASP A 311 21.87 -3.97 9.71
CA ASP A 311 22.06 -2.92 10.73
C ASP A 311 20.72 -2.49 11.32
N VAL A 312 20.71 -2.22 12.63
CA VAL A 312 19.51 -1.84 13.41
C VAL A 312 19.78 -0.66 14.33
N VAL A 313 18.71 -0.02 14.76
CA VAL A 313 18.62 0.85 15.94
C VAL A 313 17.63 0.22 16.91
N TYR A 314 17.41 0.82 18.07
CA TYR A 314 16.47 0.31 19.05
C TYR A 314 15.21 1.16 19.16
N LEU A 315 14.06 0.47 19.17
CA LEU A 315 12.78 1.02 19.64
C LEU A 315 12.68 0.70 21.13
N ASP A 316 12.79 1.72 21.97
CA ASP A 316 12.75 1.58 23.42
C ASP A 316 11.35 1.93 23.96
N LEU A 317 10.72 0.95 24.61
CA LEU A 317 9.39 1.06 25.21
C LEU A 317 9.43 0.92 26.74
N ARG A 318 10.60 0.63 27.34
CA ARG A 318 10.72 0.25 28.76
C ARG A 318 10.17 1.31 29.71
N HIS A 319 10.35 2.59 29.41
CA HIS A 319 9.88 3.73 30.21
C HIS A 319 8.35 3.86 30.27
N LEU A 320 7.61 3.19 29.37
CA LEU A 320 6.14 3.17 29.39
C LEU A 320 5.58 2.29 30.50
N GLY A 321 6.36 1.32 30.99
CA GLY A 321 5.98 0.39 32.05
C GLY A 321 5.10 -0.77 31.59
N GLU A 322 5.19 -1.88 32.33
CA GLU A 322 4.53 -3.15 31.99
C GLU A 322 3.02 -3.02 31.80
N LYS A 323 2.34 -2.29 32.71
CA LYS A 323 0.88 -2.11 32.64
C LYS A 323 0.46 -1.49 31.31
N LYS A 324 1.07 -0.36 30.93
CA LYS A 324 0.73 0.35 29.69
C LYS A 324 1.02 -0.51 28.45
N LEU A 325 2.14 -1.22 28.46
CA LEU A 325 2.52 -2.10 27.35
C LEU A 325 1.49 -3.23 27.15
N HIS A 326 1.07 -3.90 28.21
CA HIS A 326 0.09 -4.98 28.11
C HIS A 326 -1.34 -4.50 27.81
N GLU A 327 -1.69 -3.26 28.17
CA GLU A 327 -3.01 -2.68 27.87
C GLU A 327 -3.09 -2.11 26.44
N ARG A 328 -2.00 -1.50 25.95
CA ARG A 328 -2.03 -0.71 24.71
C ARG A 328 -1.34 -1.37 23.53
N LEU A 329 -0.36 -2.25 23.79
CA LEU A 329 0.52 -2.89 22.80
C LEU A 329 0.73 -4.39 23.09
N PRO A 330 -0.31 -5.16 23.47
CA PRO A 330 -0.15 -6.57 23.85
C PRO A 330 0.40 -7.42 22.69
N PHE A 331 -0.09 -7.20 21.47
CA PHE A 331 0.35 -7.94 20.30
C PHE A 331 1.79 -7.61 19.89
N ILE A 332 2.22 -6.38 20.05
CA ILE A 332 3.63 -5.98 19.83
C ILE A 332 4.57 -6.73 20.79
N CYS A 333 4.16 -6.89 22.06
CA CYS A 333 4.94 -7.67 23.02
C CYS A 333 5.06 -9.15 22.59
N GLU A 334 3.98 -9.73 22.08
CA GLU A 334 3.97 -11.10 21.53
C GLU A 334 4.90 -11.22 20.32
N LEU A 335 4.81 -10.31 19.36
CA LEU A 335 5.65 -10.31 18.15
C LEU A 335 7.14 -10.16 18.47
N ALA A 336 7.52 -9.23 19.36
CA ALA A 336 8.90 -9.04 19.76
C ALA A 336 9.49 -10.30 20.43
N LYS A 337 8.73 -10.94 21.32
CA LYS A 337 9.12 -12.20 21.94
C LYS A 337 9.25 -13.34 20.94
N ALA A 338 8.29 -13.49 20.04
CA ALA A 338 8.24 -14.60 19.09
C ALA A 338 9.32 -14.52 17.99
N TYR A 339 9.61 -13.34 17.46
CA TYR A 339 10.45 -13.19 16.27
C TYR A 339 11.90 -12.74 16.54
N VAL A 340 12.14 -12.00 17.61
CA VAL A 340 13.48 -11.52 17.98
C VAL A 340 13.89 -11.90 19.41
N GLY A 341 13.04 -12.60 20.17
CA GLY A 341 13.35 -13.09 21.51
C GLY A 341 13.42 -12.01 22.59
N VAL A 342 12.86 -10.83 22.34
CA VAL A 342 12.94 -9.64 23.20
C VAL A 342 11.66 -9.46 24.00
N ASP A 343 11.76 -9.22 25.29
CA ASP A 343 10.65 -8.75 26.13
C ASP A 343 10.69 -7.20 26.21
N PRO A 344 9.76 -6.48 25.54
CA PRO A 344 9.80 -5.01 25.49
C PRO A 344 9.68 -4.30 26.84
N VAL A 345 9.22 -5.01 27.87
CA VAL A 345 9.20 -4.49 29.26
C VAL A 345 10.63 -4.35 29.80
N LYS A 346 11.55 -5.20 29.37
CA LYS A 346 12.91 -5.33 29.92
C LYS A 346 14.00 -4.84 28.98
N GLU A 347 13.81 -5.03 27.67
CA GLU A 347 14.81 -4.80 26.65
C GLU A 347 14.24 -4.02 25.48
N PRO A 348 15.04 -3.16 24.81
CA PRO A 348 14.57 -2.45 23.62
C PRO A 348 14.51 -3.38 22.41
N ILE A 349 13.55 -3.13 21.52
CA ILE A 349 13.31 -3.94 20.32
C ILE A 349 14.29 -3.51 19.21
N PRO A 350 15.07 -4.42 18.59
CA PRO A 350 15.87 -4.09 17.42
C PRO A 350 14.97 -3.82 16.21
N VAL A 351 15.16 -2.68 15.54
CA VAL A 351 14.33 -2.27 14.40
C VAL A 351 15.18 -1.62 13.30
N ARG A 352 14.66 -1.66 12.07
CA ARG A 352 15.24 -0.98 10.91
C ARG A 352 14.15 -0.53 9.94
N PRO A 353 14.41 0.48 9.09
CA PRO A 353 13.52 0.82 7.99
C PRO A 353 13.33 -0.37 7.03
N THR A 354 12.10 -0.57 6.61
CA THR A 354 11.69 -1.72 5.79
C THR A 354 10.64 -1.26 4.79
N ALA A 355 10.71 -1.69 3.52
CA ALA A 355 9.72 -1.37 2.50
C ALA A 355 8.32 -1.77 3.00
N HIS A 356 7.34 -0.86 2.88
CA HIS A 356 6.09 -1.01 3.60
C HIS A 356 4.83 -0.80 2.75
N TYR A 357 4.79 0.28 1.96
CA TYR A 357 3.60 0.66 1.21
C TYR A 357 3.97 1.22 -0.17
N THR A 358 3.30 0.72 -1.21
CA THR A 358 3.42 1.23 -2.57
C THR A 358 2.40 2.36 -2.76
N MET A 359 2.84 3.62 -2.89
CA MET A 359 1.92 4.75 -3.14
C MET A 359 1.39 4.74 -4.56
N GLY A 360 2.21 4.30 -5.49
CA GLY A 360 1.82 4.06 -6.88
C GLY A 360 0.94 2.82 -7.07
N GLY A 361 0.46 2.63 -8.28
CA GLY A 361 -0.37 1.49 -8.66
C GLY A 361 -1.10 1.70 -9.98
N ILE A 362 -2.08 0.86 -10.25
CA ILE A 362 -2.94 0.94 -11.44
C ILE A 362 -3.57 2.33 -11.52
N GLU A 363 -3.35 3.07 -12.61
CA GLU A 363 -3.94 4.38 -12.82
C GLU A 363 -5.46 4.28 -12.87
N THR A 364 -6.14 5.14 -12.11
CA THR A 364 -7.59 5.31 -12.16
C THR A 364 -7.96 6.78 -12.20
N ASP A 365 -9.18 7.07 -12.63
CA ASP A 365 -9.83 8.35 -12.41
C ASP A 365 -10.35 8.47 -10.96
N GLN A 366 -10.98 9.60 -10.62
CA GLN A 366 -11.56 9.85 -9.29
C GLN A 366 -12.70 8.89 -8.92
N ASN A 367 -13.28 8.17 -9.89
CA ASN A 367 -14.34 7.17 -9.69
C ASN A 367 -13.78 5.75 -9.60
N CYS A 368 -12.46 5.61 -9.51
CA CYS A 368 -11.72 4.34 -9.48
C CYS A 368 -11.78 3.54 -10.80
N GLU A 369 -12.29 4.08 -11.92
CA GLU A 369 -12.29 3.40 -13.22
C GLU A 369 -10.95 3.62 -13.93
N THR A 370 -10.41 2.58 -14.56
CA THR A 370 -9.19 2.63 -15.36
C THR A 370 -9.49 3.11 -16.79
N ARG A 371 -8.47 3.14 -17.65
CA ARG A 371 -8.66 3.42 -19.10
C ARG A 371 -9.45 2.33 -19.82
N ILE A 372 -9.52 1.11 -19.31
CA ILE A 372 -10.37 0.03 -19.79
C ILE A 372 -11.76 0.19 -19.15
N LYS A 373 -12.78 0.33 -19.96
CA LYS A 373 -14.14 0.50 -19.47
C LYS A 373 -14.63 -0.72 -18.68
N GLY A 374 -15.23 -0.46 -17.53
CA GLY A 374 -15.68 -1.50 -16.60
C GLY A 374 -14.57 -2.12 -15.75
N LEU A 375 -13.30 -1.77 -15.98
CA LEU A 375 -12.19 -2.18 -15.12
C LEU A 375 -11.89 -1.10 -14.09
N PHE A 376 -12.07 -1.43 -12.81
CA PHE A 376 -11.83 -0.57 -11.66
C PHE A 376 -10.63 -1.09 -10.86
N ALA A 377 -9.99 -0.20 -10.10
CA ALA A 377 -8.96 -0.61 -9.15
C ALA A 377 -9.05 0.21 -7.86
N VAL A 378 -8.87 -0.45 -6.70
CA VAL A 378 -9.00 0.17 -5.37
C VAL A 378 -7.99 -0.39 -4.36
N GLY A 379 -7.71 0.41 -3.36
CA GLY A 379 -6.73 0.09 -2.33
C GLY A 379 -5.31 0.13 -2.87
N GLU A 380 -4.38 -0.53 -2.21
CA GLU A 380 -2.95 -0.42 -2.49
C GLU A 380 -2.52 -0.91 -3.89
N CYS A 381 -3.35 -1.66 -4.63
CA CYS A 381 -3.03 -1.98 -6.03
C CYS A 381 -3.28 -0.82 -7.00
N SER A 382 -4.00 0.21 -6.57
CA SER A 382 -4.40 1.35 -7.40
C SER A 382 -3.66 2.62 -7.03
N SER A 383 -3.65 3.57 -7.95
CA SER A 383 -3.29 4.95 -7.69
C SER A 383 -4.42 5.86 -8.18
N VAL A 384 -5.31 6.22 -7.27
CA VAL A 384 -6.32 7.27 -7.49
C VAL A 384 -5.72 8.68 -7.30
N GLY A 385 -4.45 8.75 -6.86
CA GLY A 385 -3.74 10.00 -6.59
C GLY A 385 -3.90 10.52 -5.14
N LEU A 386 -4.36 9.69 -4.21
CA LEU A 386 -4.57 10.10 -2.81
C LEU A 386 -3.27 10.36 -2.04
N HIS A 387 -2.26 9.52 -2.22
CA HIS A 387 -1.09 9.49 -1.32
C HIS A 387 0.10 10.31 -1.79
N GLY A 388 0.12 10.72 -3.05
CA GLY A 388 1.23 11.49 -3.61
C GLY A 388 2.58 10.79 -3.42
N ALA A 389 3.60 11.56 -3.06
CA ALA A 389 4.98 11.07 -2.93
C ALA A 389 5.28 10.37 -1.59
N ASN A 390 4.38 10.46 -0.61
CA ASN A 390 4.52 9.80 0.70
C ASN A 390 3.19 9.77 1.45
N ARG A 391 2.74 8.58 1.82
CA ARG A 391 1.45 8.38 2.47
C ARG A 391 1.44 8.86 3.92
N LEU A 392 0.43 9.65 4.28
CA LEU A 392 0.15 9.99 5.67
C LEU A 392 -0.24 8.72 6.44
N GLY A 393 0.30 8.55 7.64
CA GLY A 393 -0.02 7.40 8.50
C GLY A 393 -1.54 7.25 8.69
N SER A 394 -2.02 6.01 8.80
CA SER A 394 -3.44 5.62 8.96
C SER A 394 -4.42 5.99 7.83
N ASN A 395 -4.02 6.70 6.77
CA ASN A 395 -4.89 6.90 5.61
C ASN A 395 -5.16 5.61 4.81
N SER A 396 -4.27 4.61 4.84
CA SER A 396 -4.42 3.41 4.01
C SER A 396 -5.64 2.55 4.37
N LEU A 397 -5.96 2.37 5.65
CA LEU A 397 -7.16 1.61 6.05
C LEU A 397 -8.45 2.38 5.73
N ALA A 398 -8.44 3.70 5.88
CA ALA A 398 -9.56 4.55 5.48
C ALA A 398 -9.78 4.53 3.95
N GLU A 399 -8.70 4.56 3.17
CA GLU A 399 -8.74 4.42 1.70
C GLU A 399 -9.48 3.17 1.26
N LEU A 400 -9.17 2.01 1.88
CA LEU A 400 -9.81 0.73 1.51
C LEU A 400 -11.33 0.79 1.57
N VAL A 401 -11.89 1.44 2.59
CA VAL A 401 -13.34 1.48 2.79
C VAL A 401 -14.01 2.62 2.04
N VAL A 402 -13.39 3.79 1.94
CA VAL A 402 -13.93 4.92 1.18
C VAL A 402 -13.99 4.60 -0.31
N PHE A 403 -12.87 4.24 -0.91
CA PHE A 403 -12.82 3.96 -2.35
C PHE A 403 -13.33 2.56 -2.68
N GLY A 404 -13.26 1.59 -1.76
CA GLY A 404 -13.92 0.29 -1.91
C GLY A 404 -15.42 0.45 -2.08
N ARG A 405 -16.06 1.30 -1.26
CA ARG A 405 -17.47 1.64 -1.42
C ARG A 405 -17.74 2.28 -2.78
N LEU A 406 -17.02 3.34 -3.11
CA LEU A 406 -17.21 4.08 -4.36
C LEU A 406 -17.08 3.15 -5.58
N ALA A 407 -16.02 2.33 -5.65
CA ALA A 407 -15.82 1.42 -6.77
C ALA A 407 -16.90 0.34 -6.85
N GLY A 408 -17.38 -0.18 -5.72
CA GLY A 408 -18.48 -1.14 -5.69
C GLY A 408 -19.77 -0.56 -6.28
N GLU A 409 -20.12 0.68 -5.91
CA GLU A 409 -21.28 1.42 -6.43
C GLU A 409 -21.11 1.69 -7.93
N GLN A 410 -19.99 2.27 -8.36
CA GLN A 410 -19.70 2.64 -9.75
C GLN A 410 -19.60 1.42 -10.68
N ALA A 411 -18.95 0.34 -10.23
CA ALA A 411 -18.84 -0.90 -11.00
C ALA A 411 -20.21 -1.57 -11.20
N THR A 412 -21.09 -1.51 -10.20
CA THR A 412 -22.46 -2.04 -10.31
C THR A 412 -23.28 -1.25 -11.34
N GLU A 413 -23.17 0.07 -11.34
CA GLU A 413 -23.83 0.93 -12.34
C GLU A 413 -23.28 0.66 -13.75
N ARG A 414 -21.95 0.55 -13.88
CA ARG A 414 -21.27 0.23 -15.15
C ARG A 414 -21.70 -1.13 -15.68
N ALA A 415 -21.76 -2.16 -14.84
CA ALA A 415 -22.19 -3.51 -15.23
C ALA A 415 -23.62 -3.54 -15.79
N ALA A 416 -24.52 -2.75 -15.22
CA ALA A 416 -25.92 -2.66 -15.66
C ALA A 416 -26.09 -1.99 -17.04
N THR A 417 -25.15 -1.15 -17.44
CA THR A 417 -25.20 -0.39 -18.70
C THR A 417 -24.30 -0.97 -19.80
N ALA A 418 -23.47 -1.96 -19.49
CA ALA A 418 -22.55 -2.56 -20.43
C ALA A 418 -23.29 -3.42 -21.48
N GLY A 419 -22.94 -3.21 -22.75
CA GLY A 419 -23.40 -4.08 -23.84
C GLY A 419 -22.70 -5.45 -23.83
N ASN A 420 -23.19 -6.37 -24.65
CA ASN A 420 -22.54 -7.67 -24.84
C ASN A 420 -21.25 -7.52 -25.67
N GLY A 421 -20.21 -8.27 -25.30
CA GLY A 421 -18.97 -8.34 -26.05
C GLY A 421 -19.04 -9.36 -27.21
N ASN A 422 -17.96 -9.43 -27.99
CA ASN A 422 -17.77 -10.47 -29.00
C ASN A 422 -17.42 -11.80 -28.34
N GLU A 423 -18.38 -12.70 -28.26
CA GLU A 423 -18.25 -14.00 -27.60
C GLU A 423 -17.04 -14.81 -28.14
N ALA A 424 -16.86 -14.86 -29.46
CA ALA A 424 -15.77 -15.62 -30.04
C ALA A 424 -14.38 -15.03 -29.67
N ALA A 425 -14.26 -13.70 -29.59
CA ALA A 425 -13.04 -13.04 -29.19
C ALA A 425 -12.71 -13.31 -27.72
N ILE A 426 -13.71 -13.30 -26.85
CA ILE A 426 -13.54 -13.55 -25.42
C ILE A 426 -13.14 -15.01 -25.17
N GLU A 427 -13.79 -15.96 -25.82
CA GLU A 427 -13.44 -17.37 -25.72
C GLU A 427 -12.02 -17.66 -26.25
N ALA A 428 -11.63 -17.01 -27.35
CA ALA A 428 -10.26 -17.12 -27.86
C ALA A 428 -9.21 -16.59 -26.87
N GLN A 429 -9.50 -15.48 -26.17
CA GLN A 429 -8.62 -14.96 -25.11
C GLN A 429 -8.53 -15.94 -23.93
N ALA A 430 -9.65 -16.50 -23.47
CA ALA A 430 -9.69 -17.47 -22.38
C ALA A 430 -8.87 -18.74 -22.74
N ALA A 431 -9.00 -19.24 -23.97
CA ALA A 431 -8.19 -20.33 -24.47
C ALA A 431 -6.70 -19.97 -24.54
N GLY A 432 -6.38 -18.74 -24.89
CA GLY A 432 -5.01 -18.19 -24.89
C GLY A 432 -4.39 -18.17 -23.48
N VAL A 433 -5.18 -17.84 -22.44
CA VAL A 433 -4.72 -17.91 -21.03
C VAL A 433 -4.37 -19.36 -20.66
N GLU A 434 -5.25 -20.31 -20.99
CA GLU A 434 -5.00 -21.73 -20.74
C GLU A 434 -3.74 -22.23 -21.46
N GLN A 435 -3.52 -21.79 -22.71
CA GLN A 435 -2.34 -22.18 -23.48
C GLN A 435 -1.05 -21.63 -22.87
N ARG A 436 -1.03 -20.33 -22.48
CA ARG A 436 0.13 -19.73 -21.79
C ARG A 436 0.48 -20.47 -20.51
N LEU A 437 -0.53 -20.90 -19.73
CA LEU A 437 -0.31 -21.68 -18.52
C LEU A 437 0.34 -23.05 -18.84
N LYS A 438 -0.15 -23.75 -19.87
CA LYS A 438 0.43 -25.02 -20.35
C LYS A 438 1.86 -24.83 -20.83
N ASP A 439 2.14 -23.79 -21.59
CA ASP A 439 3.47 -23.45 -22.09
C ASP A 439 4.45 -23.21 -20.93
N LEU A 440 4.02 -22.48 -19.90
CA LEU A 440 4.81 -22.22 -18.70
C LEU A 440 5.14 -23.51 -17.93
N VAL A 441 4.14 -24.39 -17.73
CA VAL A 441 4.34 -25.67 -17.04
C VAL A 441 5.28 -26.59 -17.81
N ASN A 442 5.22 -26.57 -19.15
CA ASN A 442 6.04 -27.42 -20.01
C ASN A 442 7.38 -26.80 -20.42
N GLN A 443 7.68 -25.60 -19.89
CA GLN A 443 8.93 -24.90 -20.20
C GLN A 443 10.14 -25.71 -19.72
N ASP A 444 11.01 -26.10 -20.65
CA ASP A 444 12.24 -26.85 -20.35
C ASP A 444 13.40 -25.86 -20.13
N GLY A 445 13.53 -25.40 -18.91
CA GLY A 445 14.56 -24.46 -18.50
C GLY A 445 15.43 -24.99 -17.36
N GLY A 446 16.43 -24.21 -16.97
CA GLY A 446 17.34 -24.56 -15.86
C GLY A 446 17.31 -23.55 -14.71
N GLU A 447 16.50 -22.49 -14.84
CA GLU A 447 16.44 -21.42 -13.83
C GLU A 447 15.40 -21.72 -12.74
N ASN A 448 15.72 -21.26 -11.52
CA ASN A 448 14.84 -21.39 -10.37
C ASN A 448 14.20 -20.03 -10.05
N TRP A 449 12.88 -19.97 -9.97
CA TRP A 449 12.13 -18.75 -9.71
C TRP A 449 12.51 -18.09 -8.36
N ALA A 450 12.79 -18.89 -7.31
CA ALA A 450 13.12 -18.36 -6.00
C ALA A 450 14.47 -17.60 -6.01
N LYS A 451 15.43 -18.07 -6.82
CA LYS A 451 16.72 -17.41 -7.04
C LYS A 451 16.54 -16.05 -7.73
N ILE A 452 15.73 -16.04 -8.81
CA ILE A 452 15.43 -14.81 -9.56
C ILE A 452 14.72 -13.79 -8.65
N ARG A 453 13.72 -14.24 -7.88
CA ARG A 453 13.02 -13.39 -6.92
C ARG A 453 13.95 -12.80 -5.86
N ASP A 454 14.87 -13.61 -5.34
CA ASP A 454 15.84 -13.16 -4.35
C ASP A 454 16.77 -12.08 -4.90
N GLU A 455 17.30 -12.30 -6.11
CA GLU A 455 18.15 -11.34 -6.81
C GLU A 455 17.39 -10.06 -7.18
N MET A 456 16.13 -10.16 -7.61
CA MET A 456 15.25 -8.99 -7.82
C MET A 456 15.11 -8.16 -6.54
N GLY A 457 14.78 -8.82 -5.43
CA GLY A 457 14.59 -8.14 -4.16
C GLY A 457 15.83 -7.41 -3.67
N LEU A 458 17.01 -8.00 -3.83
CA LEU A 458 18.30 -7.37 -3.49
C LEU A 458 18.61 -6.17 -4.39
N ALA A 459 18.40 -6.30 -5.70
CA ALA A 459 18.62 -5.22 -6.65
C ALA A 459 17.69 -4.01 -6.35
N MET A 460 16.42 -4.27 -6.04
CA MET A 460 15.47 -3.22 -5.68
C MET A 460 15.84 -2.51 -4.37
N GLU A 461 16.32 -3.24 -3.37
CA GLU A 461 16.85 -2.63 -2.13
C GLU A 461 18.05 -1.72 -2.40
N GLU A 462 18.96 -2.14 -3.29
CA GLU A 462 20.19 -1.40 -3.59
C GLU A 462 19.91 -0.13 -4.40
N GLY A 463 19.11 -0.20 -5.47
CA GLY A 463 18.94 0.90 -6.40
C GLY A 463 17.67 1.72 -6.20
N CYS A 464 16.63 1.15 -5.62
CA CYS A 464 15.34 1.81 -5.38
C CYS A 464 14.97 1.89 -3.88
N GLY A 465 15.99 1.93 -3.02
CA GLY A 465 15.85 2.07 -1.57
C GLY A 465 15.55 3.49 -1.10
N ILE A 466 15.91 3.81 0.15
CA ILE A 466 15.63 5.12 0.78
C ILE A 466 16.33 6.26 0.04
N TYR A 467 17.62 6.09 -0.27
CA TYR A 467 18.41 7.03 -1.07
C TYR A 467 18.91 6.36 -2.34
N ARG A 468 18.91 7.10 -3.43
CA ARG A 468 19.11 6.60 -4.80
C ARG A 468 20.18 7.41 -5.52
N THR A 469 20.99 6.74 -6.35
CA THR A 469 21.94 7.39 -7.27
C THR A 469 21.71 6.87 -8.69
N PRO A 470 22.07 7.63 -9.74
CA PRO A 470 21.96 7.18 -11.12
C PRO A 470 22.65 5.83 -11.38
N GLU A 471 23.83 5.63 -10.79
CA GLU A 471 24.64 4.43 -10.97
C GLU A 471 23.95 3.19 -10.37
N LEU A 472 23.42 3.32 -9.15
CA LEU A 472 22.74 2.21 -8.48
C LEU A 472 21.41 1.88 -9.16
N MET A 473 20.65 2.90 -9.59
CA MET A 473 19.39 2.69 -10.33
C MET A 473 19.66 2.04 -11.68
N GLN A 474 20.70 2.48 -12.43
CA GLN A 474 21.06 1.87 -13.71
C GLN A 474 21.47 0.41 -13.52
N LYS A 475 22.31 0.11 -12.52
CA LYS A 475 22.69 -1.27 -12.18
C LYS A 475 21.45 -2.14 -11.88
N THR A 476 20.43 -1.57 -11.22
CA THR A 476 19.18 -2.27 -10.93
C THR A 476 18.36 -2.50 -12.21
N ILE A 477 18.25 -1.51 -13.09
CA ILE A 477 17.59 -1.64 -14.39
C ILE A 477 18.26 -2.75 -15.23
N ASP A 478 19.58 -2.74 -15.32
CA ASP A 478 20.36 -3.74 -16.06
C ASP A 478 20.14 -5.15 -15.47
N LYS A 479 20.11 -5.24 -14.12
CA LYS A 479 19.86 -6.49 -13.42
C LYS A 479 18.42 -7.01 -13.66
N LEU A 480 17.42 -6.14 -13.64
CA LEU A 480 16.04 -6.53 -13.93
C LEU A 480 15.90 -7.04 -15.36
N ALA A 481 16.55 -6.38 -16.34
CA ALA A 481 16.57 -6.86 -17.73
C ALA A 481 17.22 -8.27 -17.86
N GLU A 482 18.34 -8.51 -17.16
CA GLU A 482 18.96 -9.84 -17.05
C GLU A 482 17.97 -10.86 -16.46
N LEU A 483 17.28 -10.48 -15.37
CA LEU A 483 16.34 -11.39 -14.69
C LEU A 483 15.12 -11.71 -15.57
N GLN A 484 14.64 -10.75 -16.39
CA GLN A 484 13.58 -11.00 -17.38
C GLN A 484 14.01 -12.05 -18.41
N GLU A 485 15.25 -11.99 -18.92
CA GLU A 485 15.77 -12.99 -19.84
C GLU A 485 15.94 -14.37 -19.18
N ARG A 486 16.35 -14.41 -17.92
CA ARG A 486 16.45 -15.64 -17.14
C ARG A 486 15.07 -16.21 -16.82
N PHE A 487 14.09 -15.37 -16.54
CA PHE A 487 12.70 -15.78 -16.28
C PHE A 487 12.11 -16.62 -17.43
N LYS A 488 12.46 -16.31 -18.69
CA LYS A 488 12.06 -17.11 -19.87
C LYS A 488 12.57 -18.57 -19.84
N ARG A 489 13.49 -18.90 -18.93
CA ARG A 489 14.07 -20.24 -18.76
C ARG A 489 13.78 -20.84 -17.38
N VAL A 490 12.80 -20.31 -16.65
CA VAL A 490 12.37 -20.90 -15.38
C VAL A 490 11.78 -22.28 -15.62
N ARG A 491 12.18 -23.24 -14.78
CA ARG A 491 11.61 -24.58 -14.80
C ARG A 491 10.67 -24.75 -13.59
N ILE A 492 9.45 -25.18 -13.86
CA ILE A 492 8.52 -25.62 -12.84
C ILE A 492 8.84 -27.08 -12.52
N THR A 493 9.16 -27.37 -11.28
CA THR A 493 9.60 -28.70 -10.83
C THR A 493 8.47 -29.52 -10.23
N ASP A 494 7.47 -28.86 -9.65
CA ASP A 494 6.25 -29.51 -9.18
C ASP A 494 5.28 -29.73 -10.34
N THR A 495 5.00 -30.98 -10.65
CA THR A 495 4.07 -31.39 -11.72
C THR A 495 2.65 -31.66 -11.20
N SER A 496 2.40 -31.51 -9.90
CA SER A 496 1.06 -31.65 -9.34
C SER A 496 0.15 -30.51 -9.78
N SER A 497 -1.15 -30.75 -9.85
CA SER A 497 -2.13 -29.72 -10.17
C SER A 497 -2.72 -29.06 -8.92
N VAL A 498 -2.66 -29.73 -7.76
CA VAL A 498 -3.29 -29.31 -6.52
C VAL A 498 -2.33 -28.47 -5.70
N PHE A 499 -2.70 -27.22 -5.41
CA PHE A 499 -1.86 -26.25 -4.68
C PHE A 499 -0.41 -26.20 -5.18
N ASN A 500 -0.23 -26.20 -6.51
CA ASN A 500 1.09 -26.09 -7.11
C ASN A 500 1.69 -24.69 -6.86
N THR A 501 2.36 -24.53 -5.73
CA THR A 501 2.97 -23.26 -5.32
C THR A 501 4.18 -22.90 -6.15
N ASP A 502 4.86 -23.86 -6.76
CA ASP A 502 5.97 -23.63 -7.70
C ASP A 502 5.48 -22.87 -8.95
N LEU A 503 4.34 -23.30 -9.50
CA LEU A 503 3.66 -22.62 -10.59
C LEU A 503 3.16 -21.22 -10.18
N LEU A 504 2.46 -21.11 -9.03
CA LEU A 504 1.90 -19.86 -8.56
C LEU A 504 2.97 -18.80 -8.35
N TYR A 505 4.05 -19.13 -7.62
CA TYR A 505 5.15 -18.20 -7.35
C TYR A 505 5.91 -17.83 -8.63
N THR A 506 5.94 -18.69 -9.64
CA THR A 506 6.50 -18.38 -10.95
C THR A 506 5.66 -17.34 -11.67
N ILE A 507 4.33 -17.47 -11.68
CA ILE A 507 3.42 -16.48 -12.28
C ILE A 507 3.51 -15.13 -11.55
N GLU A 508 3.48 -15.14 -10.22
CA GLU A 508 3.64 -13.94 -9.40
C GLU A 508 4.97 -13.23 -9.66
N LEU A 509 6.06 -13.98 -9.83
CA LEU A 509 7.37 -13.43 -10.15
C LEU A 509 7.38 -12.71 -11.50
N GLY A 510 6.73 -13.27 -12.52
CA GLY A 510 6.62 -12.63 -13.83
C GLY A 510 5.96 -11.25 -13.74
N HIS A 511 4.86 -11.15 -13.02
CA HIS A 511 4.22 -9.85 -12.74
C HIS A 511 5.11 -8.94 -11.89
N GLY A 512 5.75 -9.48 -10.85
CA GLY A 512 6.64 -8.73 -9.97
C GLY A 512 7.83 -8.11 -10.70
N LEU A 513 8.45 -8.83 -11.65
CA LEU A 513 9.53 -8.30 -12.48
C LEU A 513 9.07 -7.10 -13.33
N ASN A 514 7.88 -7.19 -13.95
CA ASN A 514 7.31 -6.09 -14.72
C ASN A 514 7.05 -4.85 -13.86
N VAL A 515 6.53 -5.04 -12.65
CA VAL A 515 6.28 -3.97 -11.69
C VAL A 515 7.60 -3.36 -11.21
N ALA A 516 8.61 -4.18 -10.90
CA ALA A 516 9.93 -3.70 -10.49
C ALA A 516 10.61 -2.85 -11.57
N GLU A 517 10.49 -3.23 -12.86
CA GLU A 517 10.98 -2.42 -13.98
C GLU A 517 10.28 -1.05 -14.03
N CYS A 518 8.95 -1.01 -13.88
CA CYS A 518 8.22 0.26 -13.80
C CYS A 518 8.72 1.14 -12.65
N MET A 519 8.96 0.56 -11.47
CA MET A 519 9.52 1.29 -10.31
C MET A 519 10.90 1.86 -10.61
N ALA A 520 11.82 1.05 -11.16
CA ALA A 520 13.20 1.44 -11.41
C ALA A 520 13.31 2.51 -12.52
N HIS A 521 12.57 2.36 -13.61
CA HIS A 521 12.54 3.33 -14.70
C HIS A 521 11.91 4.66 -14.28
N SER A 522 10.81 4.63 -13.53
CA SER A 522 10.17 5.83 -12.97
C SER A 522 11.11 6.56 -12.01
N ALA A 523 11.82 5.83 -11.14
CA ALA A 523 12.81 6.39 -10.22
C ALA A 523 13.99 7.05 -10.95
N MET A 524 14.50 6.42 -12.01
CA MET A 524 15.58 6.97 -12.82
C MET A 524 15.17 8.26 -13.51
N ALA A 525 13.95 8.33 -14.03
CA ALA A 525 13.45 9.46 -14.80
C ALA A 525 13.12 10.68 -13.93
N ARG A 526 12.74 10.48 -12.65
CA ARG A 526 12.41 11.59 -11.74
C ARG A 526 13.68 12.21 -11.16
N LYS A 527 14.08 13.35 -11.70
CA LYS A 527 15.33 14.07 -11.34
C LYS A 527 15.08 15.14 -10.28
N GLU A 528 14.48 14.73 -9.18
CA GLU A 528 14.22 15.54 -7.99
C GLU A 528 14.23 14.66 -6.73
N SER A 529 14.17 15.24 -5.56
CA SER A 529 13.86 14.55 -4.30
C SER A 529 12.52 15.03 -3.76
N ARG A 530 11.56 14.09 -3.62
CA ARG A 530 10.19 14.36 -3.15
C ARG A 530 9.69 13.16 -2.33
N GLY A 531 9.21 13.41 -1.11
CA GLY A 531 8.63 12.37 -0.25
C GLY A 531 9.54 11.15 -0.08
N ALA A 532 9.06 9.98 -0.49
CA ALA A 532 9.81 8.72 -0.41
C ALA A 532 10.90 8.56 -1.49
N HIS A 533 10.90 9.38 -2.53
CA HIS A 533 11.92 9.37 -3.57
C HIS A 533 13.01 10.39 -3.26
N GLN A 534 14.21 9.92 -2.89
CA GLN A 534 15.33 10.76 -2.49
C GLN A 534 16.57 10.45 -3.33
N ARG A 535 17.13 11.50 -3.97
CA ARG A 535 18.31 11.44 -4.83
C ARG A 535 19.53 12.02 -4.11
N LEU A 536 20.72 11.45 -4.37
CA LEU A 536 22.00 11.94 -3.84
C LEU A 536 22.85 12.66 -4.91
N ASP A 537 22.46 12.60 -6.17
CA ASP A 537 23.17 13.22 -7.27
C ASP A 537 22.93 14.73 -7.32
N GLU A 538 23.94 15.46 -7.79
CA GLU A 538 23.93 16.92 -7.88
C GLU A 538 22.75 17.42 -8.75
N GLY A 539 22.06 18.44 -8.25
CA GLY A 539 20.90 19.03 -8.93
C GLY A 539 19.58 18.26 -8.73
N CYS A 540 19.60 17.09 -8.06
CA CYS A 540 18.39 16.28 -7.82
C CYS A 540 18.05 16.10 -6.33
N THR A 541 18.79 16.74 -5.42
CA THR A 541 18.63 16.58 -3.96
C THR A 541 17.43 17.37 -3.38
N GLU A 542 16.87 18.29 -4.16
CA GLU A 542 15.76 19.15 -3.75
C GLU A 542 14.50 18.85 -4.60
N ARG A 543 13.35 19.29 -4.07
CA ARG A 543 12.06 19.23 -4.78
C ARG A 543 12.01 20.27 -5.91
N ASP A 544 11.54 19.85 -7.07
CA ASP A 544 11.40 20.68 -8.27
C ASP A 544 9.93 20.74 -8.73
N ASP A 545 9.20 21.74 -8.25
CA ASP A 545 7.80 21.94 -8.62
C ASP A 545 7.59 22.45 -10.05
N VAL A 546 8.64 22.96 -10.70
CA VAL A 546 8.54 23.46 -12.08
C VAL A 546 8.52 22.31 -13.07
N ASN A 547 9.41 21.33 -12.89
CA ASN A 547 9.59 20.25 -13.86
C ASN A 547 8.91 18.94 -13.43
N PHE A 548 8.73 18.71 -12.10
CA PHE A 548 8.32 17.42 -11.56
C PHE A 548 7.07 17.44 -10.68
N LEU A 549 6.31 18.54 -10.59
CA LEU A 549 4.96 18.52 -10.03
C LEU A 549 4.00 17.87 -11.03
N LYS A 550 4.21 16.59 -11.28
CA LYS A 550 3.45 15.77 -12.22
C LYS A 550 3.55 14.29 -11.85
N HIS A 551 2.51 13.54 -12.17
CA HIS A 551 2.51 12.10 -12.07
C HIS A 551 3.37 11.45 -13.13
N THR A 552 4.04 10.37 -12.79
CA THR A 552 4.71 9.48 -13.73
C THR A 552 3.77 8.33 -14.11
N LEU A 553 3.64 8.06 -15.40
CA LEU A 553 2.81 6.96 -15.93
C LEU A 553 3.74 5.98 -16.65
N ALA A 554 3.87 4.78 -16.09
CA ALA A 554 4.71 3.72 -16.67
C ALA A 554 3.84 2.73 -17.46
N PHE A 555 4.13 2.60 -18.75
CA PHE A 555 3.53 1.63 -19.67
C PHE A 555 4.52 0.51 -19.96
N ARG A 556 4.00 -0.64 -20.34
CA ARG A 556 4.79 -1.72 -20.92
C ARG A 556 4.36 -1.92 -22.36
N ASP A 557 5.27 -1.67 -23.29
CA ASP A 557 5.01 -1.84 -24.71
C ASP A 557 5.10 -3.31 -25.12
N ALA A 558 4.60 -3.65 -26.30
CA ALA A 558 4.50 -5.04 -26.79
C ALA A 558 5.85 -5.77 -26.90
N ASP A 559 6.94 -5.04 -27.07
CA ASP A 559 8.31 -5.57 -27.07
C ASP A 559 8.89 -5.81 -25.68
N GLY A 560 8.12 -5.48 -24.62
CA GLY A 560 8.53 -5.63 -23.23
C GLY A 560 9.28 -4.43 -22.67
N THR A 561 9.45 -3.33 -23.42
CA THR A 561 10.10 -2.12 -22.90
C THR A 561 9.17 -1.30 -22.00
N THR A 562 9.75 -0.63 -21.01
CA THR A 562 9.03 0.32 -20.16
C THR A 562 9.10 1.70 -20.79
N ARG A 563 7.92 2.25 -21.11
CA ARG A 563 7.75 3.61 -21.64
C ARG A 563 7.11 4.50 -20.60
N LEU A 564 7.60 5.74 -20.45
CA LEU A 564 7.10 6.69 -19.47
C LEU A 564 6.37 7.85 -20.16
N GLU A 565 5.23 8.21 -19.56
CA GLU A 565 4.49 9.43 -19.85
C GLU A 565 4.25 10.20 -18.55
N TYR A 566 3.70 11.39 -18.64
CA TYR A 566 3.42 12.24 -17.48
C TYR A 566 2.01 12.82 -17.58
N SER A 567 1.39 13.06 -16.43
CA SER A 567 0.14 13.81 -16.32
C SER A 567 0.23 14.86 -15.22
N ASP A 568 -0.52 15.95 -15.38
CA ASP A 568 -0.55 17.02 -14.39
C ASP A 568 -1.23 16.59 -13.10
N VAL A 569 -0.80 17.18 -11.98
CA VAL A 569 -1.44 17.03 -10.67
C VAL A 569 -2.56 18.05 -10.54
N LYS A 570 -3.73 17.63 -10.11
CA LYS A 570 -4.88 18.51 -9.89
C LYS A 570 -4.78 19.26 -8.57
N ILE A 571 -4.40 20.52 -8.64
CA ILE A 571 -4.34 21.44 -7.52
C ILE A 571 -5.65 22.23 -7.46
N THR A 572 -6.36 22.19 -6.34
CA THR A 572 -7.64 22.93 -6.17
C THR A 572 -7.52 24.09 -5.20
N THR A 573 -7.13 23.84 -3.96
CA THR A 573 -7.17 24.83 -2.88
C THR A 573 -5.82 25.08 -2.23
N LEU A 574 -4.91 24.12 -2.24
CA LEU A 574 -3.64 24.20 -1.52
C LEU A 574 -2.46 24.23 -2.51
N PRO A 575 -1.94 25.41 -2.87
CA PRO A 575 -0.78 25.53 -3.75
C PRO A 575 0.45 24.90 -3.10
N PRO A 576 1.43 24.42 -3.91
CA PRO A 576 2.68 23.86 -3.40
C PRO A 576 3.38 24.79 -2.43
N ALA A 577 3.79 24.26 -1.29
CA ALA A 577 4.50 25.00 -0.24
C ALA A 577 5.65 24.14 0.31
N LYS A 578 6.55 24.76 1.07
CA LYS A 578 7.61 24.01 1.74
C LYS A 578 7.00 23.06 2.78
N ARG A 579 7.42 21.82 2.73
CA ARG A 579 7.05 20.82 3.73
C ARG A 579 7.85 21.06 5.00
N VAL A 580 7.17 21.44 6.09
CA VAL A 580 7.81 21.85 7.36
C VAL A 580 7.49 20.91 8.51
N TYR A 581 8.45 20.70 9.41
CA TYR A 581 8.36 19.81 10.57
C TYR A 581 9.06 20.41 11.77
N GLY A 582 8.80 19.87 12.96
CA GLY A 582 9.47 20.27 14.18
C GLY A 582 9.28 21.76 14.49
N GLY A 583 10.34 22.46 14.87
CA GLY A 583 10.31 23.89 15.20
C GLY A 583 9.87 24.79 14.05
N GLU A 584 10.13 24.41 12.79
CA GLU A 584 9.63 25.12 11.60
C GLU A 584 8.10 25.01 11.50
N ALA A 585 7.52 23.85 11.85
CA ALA A 585 6.08 23.66 11.87
C ALA A 585 5.39 24.53 12.93
N ASP A 586 5.98 24.69 14.13
CA ASP A 586 5.47 25.59 15.16
C ASP A 586 5.50 27.06 14.71
N ALA A 587 6.54 27.47 14.02
CA ALA A 587 6.64 28.82 13.48
C ALA A 587 5.59 29.06 12.39
N ALA A 588 5.37 28.11 11.51
CA ALA A 588 4.34 28.17 10.46
C ALA A 588 2.93 28.21 11.06
N ASP A 589 2.63 27.36 12.05
CA ASP A 589 1.33 27.32 12.73
C ASP A 589 1.04 28.65 13.47
N LYS A 590 2.06 29.25 14.11
CA LYS A 590 1.94 30.59 14.75
C LYS A 590 1.69 31.70 13.74
N ALA A 591 2.38 31.67 12.60
CA ALA A 591 2.18 32.64 11.52
C ALA A 591 0.77 32.52 10.91
N GLU A 592 0.29 31.30 10.68
CA GLU A 592 -1.08 31.05 10.19
C GLU A 592 -2.14 31.54 11.18
N ALA A 593 -1.95 31.29 12.48
CA ALA A 593 -2.85 31.76 13.51
C ALA A 593 -2.88 33.29 13.62
N ALA A 594 -1.74 33.97 13.43
CA ALA A 594 -1.65 35.43 13.39
C ALA A 594 -2.40 36.01 12.18
N ASN A 595 -2.20 35.42 10.98
CA ASN A 595 -2.89 35.85 9.76
C ASN A 595 -4.42 35.63 9.82
N LYS A 596 -4.88 34.55 10.47
CA LYS A 596 -6.33 34.32 10.70
C LYS A 596 -6.92 35.35 11.64
N LYS A 597 -6.19 35.77 12.69
CA LYS A 597 -6.62 36.86 13.61
C LYS A 597 -6.69 38.20 12.92
N GLU A 598 -5.75 38.53 12.06
CA GLU A 598 -5.78 39.79 11.28
C GLU A 598 -6.97 39.82 10.31
N LYS A 599 -7.25 38.70 9.60
CA LYS A 599 -8.41 38.60 8.71
C LYS A 599 -9.76 38.59 9.42
N ALA A 600 -9.81 38.19 10.68
CA ALA A 600 -11.05 38.21 11.49
C ALA A 600 -11.31 39.60 12.16
N ASN A 601 -10.28 40.45 12.24
CA ASN A 601 -10.36 41.77 12.85
C ASN A 601 -10.41 42.94 11.83
N GLY A 602 -10.30 42.64 10.54
CA GLY A 602 -10.48 43.59 9.42
C GLY A 602 -11.74 43.26 8.61
#